data_57745db48c6ef651fed2dee849e06001
#
_entry.id   57745db48c6ef651fed2dee849e06001
#
_cell.length_a   1.000
_cell.length_b   1.000
_cell.length_c   1.000
_cell.angle_alpha   90.00
_cell.angle_beta   90.00
_cell.angle_gamma   90.00
#
_symmetry.space_group_name_H-M   'P 1'
#
loop_
_entity.id
_entity.type
_entity.pdbx_description
1 polymer ?
#
loop_
_entity_poly.entity_id
_entity_poly.type
_entity_poly.pdbx_seq_one_letter_code
_entity_poly.pdbx_strand_id
1 'polypeptide(L)'
;MADSGRPAVEAAMENELRLLDPEVRRCVQELGSLLHPEHIEFGRSGRRRDRAAIIAALTAEDTRAVRPITASRMTAVQLAPDLVHLTFDTDNNGLLAHRSSLWRQTEDGWLLYFHQATPFTAPTVGEGAQDV
;
A
#
# COMPACT_ATOMS: atom_id res chain seq x y z
N MET A 1 15.86 -9.22 -16.84
CA MET A 1 14.82 -9.04 -15.82
C MET A 1 15.30 -8.04 -14.81
N ALA A 2 14.53 -6.98 -14.62
CA ALA A 2 14.95 -5.84 -13.82
C ALA A 2 15.22 -6.20 -12.35
N ASP A 3 14.50 -7.18 -11.81
CA ASP A 3 14.62 -7.58 -10.42
C ASP A 3 15.43 -8.85 -10.20
N SER A 4 16.15 -9.29 -11.24
CA SER A 4 16.98 -10.48 -11.13
C SER A 4 18.08 -10.26 -10.10
N GLY A 5 18.16 -11.11 -9.10
CA GLY A 5 19.15 -11.01 -8.02
C GLY A 5 18.72 -10.12 -6.87
N ARG A 6 17.55 -9.47 -6.96
CA ARG A 6 17.02 -8.64 -5.90
C ARG A 6 16.00 -9.42 -5.07
N PRO A 7 16.12 -9.44 -3.73
CA PRO A 7 15.14 -10.14 -2.91
C PRO A 7 13.72 -9.60 -3.18
N ALA A 8 12.78 -10.52 -3.34
CA ALA A 8 11.40 -10.17 -3.62
C ALA A 8 10.79 -9.27 -2.55
N VAL A 9 11.08 -9.56 -1.28
CA VAL A 9 10.56 -8.76 -0.17
C VAL A 9 11.06 -7.33 -0.22
N GLU A 10 12.32 -7.11 -0.58
CA GLU A 10 12.87 -5.75 -0.69
C GLU A 10 12.21 -4.98 -1.83
N ALA A 11 12.01 -5.62 -2.96
CA ALA A 11 11.34 -4.98 -4.10
C ALA A 11 9.91 -4.57 -3.75
N ALA A 12 9.16 -5.45 -3.08
CA ALA A 12 7.80 -5.15 -2.66
C ALA A 12 7.75 -4.02 -1.64
N MET A 13 8.62 -4.03 -0.65
CA MET A 13 8.68 -2.98 0.37
C MET A 13 9.02 -1.62 -0.25
N GLU A 14 10.00 -1.58 -1.13
CA GLU A 14 10.37 -0.35 -1.81
C GLU A 14 9.22 0.21 -2.64
N ASN A 15 8.52 -0.65 -3.39
CA ASN A 15 7.40 -0.22 -4.20
C ASN A 15 6.22 0.25 -3.34
N GLU A 16 5.98 -0.40 -2.19
CA GLU A 16 4.95 0.05 -1.26
C GLU A 16 5.25 1.45 -0.73
N LEU A 17 6.51 1.72 -0.37
CA LEU A 17 6.91 3.04 0.11
C LEU A 17 6.79 4.11 -0.99
N ARG A 18 7.04 3.74 -2.24
CA ARG A 18 6.83 4.66 -3.36
C ARG A 18 5.36 5.06 -3.47
N LEU A 19 4.43 4.15 -3.22
CA LEU A 19 3.00 4.48 -3.26
C LEU A 19 2.57 5.45 -2.17
N LEU A 20 3.36 5.60 -1.11
CA LEU A 20 3.08 6.57 -0.04
C LEU A 20 3.66 7.95 -0.34
N ASP A 21 4.51 8.06 -1.36
CA ASP A 21 5.12 9.32 -1.76
C ASP A 21 4.09 10.18 -2.51
N PRO A 22 3.78 11.40 -2.03
CA PRO A 22 2.83 12.27 -2.71
C PRO A 22 3.19 12.56 -4.17
N GLU A 23 4.48 12.62 -4.50
CA GLU A 23 4.93 12.87 -5.88
C GLU A 23 4.54 11.72 -6.81
N VAL A 24 4.64 10.49 -6.32
CA VAL A 24 4.25 9.30 -7.09
C VAL A 24 2.73 9.26 -7.23
N ARG A 25 2.01 9.55 -6.15
CA ARG A 25 0.55 9.44 -6.11
C ARG A 25 -0.15 10.40 -7.06
N ARG A 26 0.44 11.55 -7.32
CA ARG A 26 -0.16 12.53 -8.25
C ARG A 26 0.27 12.33 -9.70
N CYS A 27 1.17 11.40 -9.97
CA CYS A 27 1.64 11.11 -11.34
C CYS A 27 0.95 9.87 -11.86
N VAL A 28 0.06 10.04 -12.85
CA VAL A 28 -0.71 8.92 -13.42
C VAL A 28 0.20 7.80 -13.92
N GLN A 29 1.30 8.15 -14.60
CA GLN A 29 2.21 7.16 -15.15
C GLN A 29 2.96 6.39 -14.07
N GLU A 30 3.51 7.09 -13.07
CA GLU A 30 4.24 6.42 -11.98
C GLU A 30 3.31 5.57 -11.13
N LEU A 31 2.17 6.12 -10.75
CA LEU A 31 1.17 5.37 -9.99
C LEU A 31 0.70 4.14 -10.75
N GLY A 32 0.33 4.32 -12.01
CA GLY A 32 -0.16 3.24 -12.87
C GLY A 32 0.88 2.15 -13.10
N SER A 33 2.17 2.50 -13.12
CA SER A 33 3.24 1.52 -13.31
C SER A 33 3.41 0.57 -12.12
N LEU A 34 2.86 0.92 -10.96
CA LEU A 34 2.96 0.10 -9.74
C LEU A 34 1.72 -0.76 -9.50
N LEU A 35 0.62 -0.53 -10.23
CA LEU A 35 -0.64 -1.22 -10.01
C LEU A 35 -0.88 -2.29 -11.05
N HIS A 36 -1.22 -3.50 -10.59
CA HIS A 36 -1.60 -4.60 -11.46
C HIS A 36 -2.88 -4.24 -12.23
N PRO A 37 -3.03 -4.69 -13.51
CA PRO A 37 -4.26 -4.42 -14.27
C PRO A 37 -5.54 -4.86 -13.57
N GLU A 38 -5.46 -5.90 -12.74
CA GLU A 38 -6.62 -6.43 -12.00
C GLU A 38 -6.67 -5.96 -10.55
N HIS A 39 -5.93 -4.90 -10.21
CA HIS A 39 -5.86 -4.40 -8.84
C HIS A 39 -7.23 -4.06 -8.27
N ILE A 40 -7.48 -4.54 -7.05
CA ILE A 40 -8.66 -4.19 -6.24
C ILE A 40 -8.16 -3.76 -4.87
N GLU A 41 -8.78 -2.72 -4.32
CA GLU A 41 -8.47 -2.36 -2.95
C GLU A 41 -9.69 -1.88 -2.18
N PHE A 42 -9.62 -2.08 -0.85
CA PHE A 42 -10.57 -1.52 0.10
C PHE A 42 -9.83 -0.47 0.93
N GLY A 43 -10.27 0.78 0.85
CA GLY A 43 -9.66 1.88 1.58
C GLY A 43 -10.16 1.95 3.03
N ARG A 44 -9.61 2.92 3.79
CA ARG A 44 -10.03 3.15 5.19
C ARG A 44 -11.53 3.35 5.34
N SER A 45 -12.18 3.92 4.31
CA SER A 45 -13.63 4.15 4.33
C SER A 45 -14.45 2.90 4.10
N GLY A 46 -13.82 1.79 3.75
CA GLY A 46 -14.50 0.58 3.33
C GLY A 46 -14.89 0.57 1.86
N ARG A 47 -14.62 1.64 1.12
CA ARG A 47 -14.96 1.73 -0.29
C ARG A 47 -14.08 0.81 -1.12
N ARG A 48 -14.71 0.03 -2.00
CA ARG A 48 -14.00 -0.81 -2.96
C ARG A 48 -13.67 0.01 -4.20
N ARG A 49 -12.41 -0.08 -4.66
CA ARG A 49 -11.96 0.59 -5.88
C ARG A 49 -11.13 -0.38 -6.72
N ASP A 50 -11.34 -0.32 -8.04
CA ASP A 50 -10.45 -0.98 -8.99
C ASP A 50 -9.28 -0.07 -9.36
N ARG A 51 -8.44 -0.53 -10.27
CA ARG A 51 -7.24 0.22 -10.69
C ARG A 51 -7.60 1.62 -11.22
N ALA A 52 -8.56 1.70 -12.12
CA ALA A 52 -8.94 2.98 -12.71
C ALA A 52 -9.49 3.95 -11.65
N ALA A 53 -10.31 3.44 -10.73
CA ALA A 53 -10.89 4.26 -9.68
C ALA A 53 -9.84 4.78 -8.70
N ILE A 54 -8.85 3.95 -8.34
CA ILE A 54 -7.81 4.41 -7.42
C ILE A 54 -6.88 5.43 -8.07
N ILE A 55 -6.54 5.24 -9.34
CA ILE A 55 -5.73 6.22 -10.06
C ILE A 55 -6.46 7.56 -10.10
N ALA A 56 -7.74 7.56 -10.45
CA ALA A 56 -8.54 8.78 -10.49
C ALA A 56 -8.62 9.46 -9.12
N ALA A 57 -8.83 8.67 -8.06
CA ALA A 57 -8.97 9.22 -6.71
C ALA A 57 -7.66 9.83 -6.20
N LEU A 58 -6.53 9.14 -6.38
CA LEU A 58 -5.26 9.61 -5.86
C LEU A 58 -4.71 10.80 -6.64
N THR A 59 -4.86 10.78 -7.96
CA THR A 59 -4.36 11.89 -8.78
C THR A 59 -5.22 13.16 -8.66
N ALA A 60 -6.44 13.03 -8.15
CA ALA A 60 -7.31 14.20 -7.89
C ALA A 60 -7.04 14.86 -6.54
N GLU A 61 -6.26 14.24 -5.65
CA GLU A 61 -5.96 14.81 -4.34
C GLU A 61 -5.16 16.11 -4.47
N ASP A 62 -5.49 17.08 -3.59
CA ASP A 62 -4.68 18.30 -3.49
C ASP A 62 -3.43 17.98 -2.68
N THR A 63 -2.37 17.65 -3.37
CA THR A 63 -1.11 17.23 -2.74
C THR A 63 -0.37 18.34 -2.03
N ARG A 64 -0.74 19.60 -2.26
CA ARG A 64 -0.11 20.73 -1.57
C ARG A 64 -0.49 20.78 -0.11
N ALA A 65 -1.65 20.25 0.25
CA ALA A 65 -2.13 20.20 1.61
C ALA A 65 -1.86 18.85 2.29
N VAL A 66 -1.33 17.86 1.56
CA VAL A 66 -1.13 16.51 2.06
C VAL A 66 0.22 16.40 2.75
N ARG A 67 0.23 15.97 3.99
CA ARG A 67 1.46 15.61 4.69
C ARG A 67 1.89 14.20 4.28
N PRO A 68 3.19 13.90 4.32
CA PRO A 68 3.64 12.54 4.04
C PRO A 68 2.97 11.53 4.99
N ILE A 69 2.55 10.40 4.43
CA ILE A 69 2.00 9.31 5.23
C ILE A 69 3.18 8.57 5.86
N THR A 70 3.14 8.39 7.16
CA THR A 70 4.19 7.67 7.88
C THR A 70 3.83 6.20 7.97
N ALA A 71 4.74 5.33 7.51
CA ALA A 71 4.59 3.89 7.61
C ALA A 71 5.46 3.35 8.75
N SER A 72 4.94 2.34 9.44
CA SER A 72 5.65 1.69 10.53
C SER A 72 5.28 0.21 10.59
N ARG A 73 6.06 -0.58 11.32
CA ARG A 73 5.81 -1.99 11.59
C ARG A 73 5.69 -2.83 10.32
N MET A 74 6.47 -2.48 9.30
CA MET A 74 6.39 -3.16 8.00
C MET A 74 7.01 -4.54 8.07
N THR A 75 6.23 -5.54 7.68
CA THR A 75 6.63 -6.95 7.65
C THR A 75 6.28 -7.52 6.28
N ALA A 76 7.25 -8.17 5.65
CA ALA A 76 7.07 -8.77 4.34
C ALA A 76 7.34 -10.27 4.40
N VAL A 77 6.47 -11.06 3.81
CA VAL A 77 6.62 -12.51 3.71
C VAL A 77 6.45 -12.93 2.26
N GLN A 78 7.45 -13.64 1.73
CA GLN A 78 7.35 -14.20 0.39
C GLN A 78 6.53 -15.49 0.46
N LEU A 79 5.35 -15.47 -0.14
CA LEU A 79 4.42 -16.61 -0.10
C LEU A 79 4.66 -17.59 -1.23
N ALA A 80 5.21 -17.11 -2.35
CA ALA A 80 5.51 -17.88 -3.54
C ALA A 80 6.61 -17.16 -4.31
N PRO A 81 7.25 -17.77 -5.31
CA PRO A 81 8.29 -17.08 -6.08
C PRO A 81 7.85 -15.74 -6.67
N ASP A 82 6.57 -15.59 -6.97
CA ASP A 82 6.01 -14.41 -7.61
C ASP A 82 5.01 -13.66 -6.70
N LEU A 83 4.99 -13.93 -5.39
CA LEU A 83 3.98 -13.36 -4.50
C LEU A 83 4.58 -12.97 -3.15
N VAL A 84 4.42 -11.71 -2.77
CA VAL A 84 4.82 -11.20 -1.45
C VAL A 84 3.60 -10.61 -0.75
N HIS A 85 3.42 -10.98 0.51
CA HIS A 85 2.41 -10.38 1.39
C HIS A 85 3.09 -9.40 2.33
N LEU A 86 2.57 -8.19 2.37
CA LEU A 86 3.13 -7.09 3.14
C LEU A 86 2.08 -6.57 4.11
N THR A 87 2.45 -6.41 5.38
CA THR A 87 1.58 -5.75 6.36
C THR A 87 2.33 -4.59 6.99
N PHE A 88 1.63 -3.54 7.28
CA PHE A 88 2.20 -2.35 7.91
C PHE A 88 1.10 -1.48 8.48
N ASP A 89 1.50 -0.50 9.29
CA ASP A 89 0.60 0.51 9.81
C ASP A 89 0.93 1.85 9.17
N THR A 90 -0.08 2.69 8.99
CA THR A 90 0.13 4.06 8.52
C THR A 90 -0.49 5.06 9.47
N ASP A 91 0.15 6.22 9.53
CA ASP A 91 -0.36 7.40 10.22
C ASP A 91 -0.45 8.52 9.18
N ASN A 92 -1.68 8.94 8.89
CA ASN A 92 -1.95 10.05 8.01
C ASN A 92 -2.56 11.17 8.85
N ASN A 93 -1.70 11.99 9.43
CA ASN A 93 -2.12 13.12 10.26
C ASN A 93 -3.07 12.69 11.39
N GLY A 94 -2.71 11.62 12.10
CA GLY A 94 -3.51 11.09 13.21
C GLY A 94 -4.55 10.05 12.80
N LEU A 95 -4.79 9.86 11.51
CA LEU A 95 -5.67 8.81 11.02
C LEU A 95 -4.85 7.54 10.84
N LEU A 96 -5.08 6.58 11.74
CA LEU A 96 -4.31 5.34 11.79
C LEU A 96 -5.01 4.23 11.02
N ALA A 97 -4.25 3.40 10.33
CA ALA A 97 -4.78 2.24 9.64
C ALA A 97 -3.78 1.09 9.65
N HIS A 98 -4.30 -0.13 9.82
CA HIS A 98 -3.57 -1.35 9.51
C HIS A 98 -3.73 -1.61 8.03
N ARG A 99 -2.65 -1.98 7.33
CA ARG A 99 -2.68 -2.18 5.89
C ARG A 99 -2.10 -3.53 5.51
N SER A 100 -2.68 -4.12 4.47
CA SER A 100 -2.26 -5.41 3.93
C SER A 100 -2.21 -5.30 2.41
N SER A 101 -1.10 -5.73 1.83
CA SER A 101 -0.87 -5.68 0.39
C SER A 101 -0.40 -7.01 -0.13
N LEU A 102 -0.84 -7.36 -1.34
CA LEU A 102 -0.28 -8.49 -2.10
C LEU A 102 0.41 -7.93 -3.34
N TRP A 103 1.70 -8.21 -3.45
CA TRP A 103 2.54 -7.81 -4.58
C TRP A 103 2.84 -9.03 -5.43
N ARG A 104 2.62 -8.93 -6.73
CA ARG A 104 2.86 -10.02 -7.68
C ARG A 104 3.95 -9.64 -8.65
N GLN A 105 4.87 -10.58 -8.91
CA GLN A 105 5.87 -10.41 -9.95
C GLN A 105 5.25 -10.76 -11.31
N THR A 106 5.42 -9.84 -12.26
CA THR A 106 4.94 -9.96 -13.63
C THR A 106 6.06 -9.62 -14.60
N GLU A 107 5.79 -9.68 -15.89
CA GLU A 107 6.74 -9.22 -16.89
C GLU A 107 7.11 -7.74 -16.72
N ASP A 108 6.20 -6.96 -16.12
CA ASP A 108 6.39 -5.53 -15.89
C ASP A 108 6.97 -5.23 -14.50
N GLY A 109 7.42 -6.25 -13.79
CA GLY A 109 7.99 -6.12 -12.45
C GLY A 109 7.00 -6.50 -11.35
N TRP A 110 7.29 -6.05 -10.13
CA TRP A 110 6.42 -6.28 -8.98
C TRP A 110 5.28 -5.28 -8.97
N LEU A 111 4.04 -5.74 -9.12
CA LEU A 111 2.84 -4.90 -9.19
C LEU A 111 1.92 -5.19 -8.00
N LEU A 112 1.28 -4.14 -7.50
CA LEU A 112 0.31 -4.27 -6.42
C LEU A 112 -0.97 -4.88 -6.95
N TYR A 113 -1.30 -6.08 -6.46
CA TYR A 113 -2.46 -6.85 -6.90
C TYR A 113 -3.68 -6.61 -6.02
N PHE A 114 -3.46 -6.46 -4.70
CA PHE A 114 -4.54 -6.27 -3.73
C PHE A 114 -4.06 -5.42 -2.57
N HIS A 115 -4.93 -4.56 -2.06
CA HIS A 115 -4.64 -3.76 -0.87
C HIS A 115 -5.89 -3.60 -0.04
N GLN A 116 -5.72 -3.64 1.29
CA GLN A 116 -6.83 -3.39 2.22
C GLN A 116 -6.33 -2.59 3.41
N ALA A 117 -7.14 -1.62 3.82
CA ALA A 117 -6.86 -0.79 4.99
C ALA A 117 -7.98 -0.97 6.01
N THR A 118 -7.60 -1.08 7.28
CA THR A 118 -8.55 -1.14 8.40
C THR A 118 -8.22 -0.01 9.35
N PRO A 119 -9.12 0.95 9.54
CA PRO A 119 -8.87 2.05 10.47
C PRO A 119 -8.84 1.55 11.90
N PHE A 120 -8.00 2.17 12.73
CA PHE A 120 -7.96 1.88 14.15
C PHE A 120 -7.62 3.15 14.93
N THR A 121 -7.86 3.10 16.23
CA THR A 121 -7.43 4.13 17.16
C THR A 121 -6.33 3.57 18.04
N ALA A 122 -5.39 4.42 18.43
CA ALA A 122 -4.33 4.00 19.32
C ALA A 122 -4.95 3.47 20.63
N PRO A 123 -4.51 2.31 21.14
CA PRO A 123 -5.08 1.79 22.38
C PRO A 123 -4.76 2.71 23.55
N THR A 124 -5.76 2.94 24.41
CA THR A 124 -5.54 3.58 25.70
C THR A 124 -5.18 2.49 26.72
N VAL A 125 -4.69 2.93 27.90
CA VAL A 125 -4.30 1.99 28.95
C VAL A 125 -5.48 1.08 29.29
N GLY A 126 -5.28 -0.24 29.13
CA GLY A 126 -6.27 -1.24 29.48
C GLY A 126 -7.23 -1.67 28.37
N GLU A 127 -7.20 -1.05 27.20
CA GLU A 127 -8.12 -1.40 26.11
C GLU A 127 -7.62 -2.52 25.21
N GLY A 128 -6.32 -2.55 24.93
CA GLY A 128 -5.77 -3.46 23.92
C GLY A 128 -5.90 -4.94 24.25
N ALA A 129 -5.97 -5.28 25.53
CA ALA A 129 -6.01 -6.69 25.97
C ALA A 129 -7.36 -7.37 25.78
N GLN A 130 -8.42 -6.62 25.51
CA GLN A 130 -9.78 -7.16 25.41
C GLN A 130 -10.27 -7.33 23.98
N ASP A 131 -9.52 -6.85 23.04
CA ASP A 131 -9.87 -6.89 21.63
C ASP A 131 -9.30 -8.17 21.01
N VAL A 132 -10.16 -9.05 20.59
CA VAL A 132 -9.75 -10.36 20.04
C VAL A 132 -10.09 -10.44 18.57
#